data_a3aff7067f89c265bbca4f698651cc62
#
_entry.id   a3aff7067f89c265bbca4f698651cc62
#
_cell.length_a   1.000
_cell.length_b   1.000
_cell.length_c   1.000
_cell.angle_alpha   90.00
_cell.angle_beta   90.00
_cell.angle_gamma   90.00
#
_symmetry.space_group_name_H-M   'P 1'
#
loop_
_entity.id
_entity.type
_entity.pdbx_description
1 polymer ?
#
loop_
_entity_poly.entity_id
_entity_poly.type
_entity_poly.pdbx_seq_one_letter_code
_entity_poly.pdbx_strand_id
1 'polypeptide(L)'
;TMIHRRDEFRAAKVLIEELVEKANEPNSNLIIKYSTIATAIQGQDKVQAVKLKDVKTDKQEDYPCDGVFIFVGMEPNSAFLKGFVELTDRGFIKCDCAYLRTTVPGVFVAGDCRIGAAMQLATAIGDGVVAAMMLKQYFRDPNWWNESVSDMLGPGGW
;
A
#
# COMPACT_ATOMS: atom_id res chain seq x y z
N THR A 1 -15.37 -5.64 15.44
CA THR A 1 -16.18 -5.73 14.21
C THR A 1 -15.30 -5.40 13.00
N MET A 2 -15.42 -6.19 11.94
CA MET A 2 -14.81 -5.96 10.63
C MET A 2 -15.87 -5.45 9.65
N ILE A 3 -15.57 -4.33 8.98
CA ILE A 3 -16.47 -3.71 8.00
C ILE A 3 -15.91 -3.98 6.61
N HIS A 4 -16.72 -4.50 5.68
CA HIS A 4 -16.32 -4.74 4.31
C HIS A 4 -17.36 -4.23 3.31
N ARG A 5 -16.90 -3.42 2.33
CA ARG A 5 -17.80 -2.74 1.37
C ARG A 5 -18.51 -3.66 0.38
N ARG A 6 -18.03 -4.90 0.21
CA ARG A 6 -18.59 -5.90 -0.71
C ARG A 6 -19.25 -7.01 0.08
N ASP A 7 -19.94 -7.89 -0.62
CA ASP A 7 -20.55 -9.09 -0.09
C ASP A 7 -19.59 -10.28 0.06
N GLU A 8 -18.37 -10.16 -0.48
CA GLU A 8 -17.29 -11.14 -0.36
C GLU A 8 -15.93 -10.49 -0.22
N PHE A 9 -15.00 -11.16 0.46
CA PHE A 9 -13.62 -10.74 0.57
C PHE A 9 -12.83 -11.05 -0.70
N ARG A 10 -11.76 -10.28 -0.94
CA ARG A 10 -10.78 -10.49 -2.03
C ARG A 10 -9.43 -11.01 -1.53
N ALA A 11 -9.32 -11.32 -0.25
CA ALA A 11 -8.11 -11.86 0.34
C ALA A 11 -7.81 -13.28 -0.16
N ALA A 12 -6.64 -13.81 0.17
CA ALA A 12 -6.31 -15.21 -0.07
C ALA A 12 -7.32 -16.12 0.63
N LYS A 13 -7.73 -17.21 -0.04
CA LYS A 13 -8.79 -18.09 0.43
C LYS A 13 -8.54 -18.61 1.85
N VAL A 14 -7.30 -18.99 2.18
CA VAL A 14 -6.93 -19.45 3.51
C VAL A 14 -7.22 -18.42 4.60
N LEU A 15 -6.97 -17.15 4.36
CA LEU A 15 -7.24 -16.07 5.33
C LEU A 15 -8.73 -15.82 5.51
N ILE A 16 -9.51 -16.01 4.44
CA ILE A 16 -10.97 -15.90 4.53
C ILE A 16 -11.54 -17.05 5.35
N GLU A 17 -11.06 -18.27 5.12
CA GLU A 17 -11.46 -19.46 5.87
C GLU A 17 -11.15 -19.32 7.36
N GLU A 18 -9.92 -18.92 7.72
CA GLU A 18 -9.52 -18.66 9.10
C GLU A 18 -10.38 -17.55 9.76
N LEU A 19 -10.69 -16.49 9.03
CA LEU A 19 -11.52 -15.39 9.53
C LEU A 19 -12.94 -15.87 9.83
N VAL A 20 -13.54 -16.62 8.90
CA VAL A 20 -14.90 -17.13 9.04
C VAL A 20 -14.99 -18.19 10.15
N GLU A 21 -14.01 -19.08 10.24
CA GLU A 21 -13.89 -20.05 11.32
C GLU A 21 -13.85 -19.34 12.67
N LYS A 22 -12.97 -18.36 12.82
CA LYS A 22 -12.83 -17.57 14.04
C LYS A 22 -14.10 -16.78 14.39
N ALA A 23 -14.83 -16.26 13.41
CA ALA A 23 -16.09 -15.57 13.64
C ALA A 23 -17.20 -16.52 14.15
N ASN A 24 -17.14 -17.80 13.79
CA ASN A 24 -18.12 -18.81 14.15
C ASN A 24 -17.79 -19.56 15.46
N GLU A 25 -16.65 -19.29 16.08
CA GLU A 25 -16.31 -19.87 17.39
C GLU A 25 -17.37 -19.52 18.47
N PRO A 26 -17.73 -20.41 19.39
CA PRO A 26 -18.81 -20.20 20.36
C PRO A 26 -18.67 -18.97 21.24
N ASN A 27 -17.43 -18.50 21.48
CA ASN A 27 -17.13 -17.31 22.30
C ASN A 27 -16.50 -16.18 21.49
N SER A 28 -16.68 -16.17 20.17
CA SER A 28 -16.11 -15.14 19.33
C SER A 28 -16.81 -13.80 19.55
N ASN A 29 -16.03 -12.75 19.72
CA ASN A 29 -16.47 -11.37 19.68
C ASN A 29 -16.26 -10.71 18.30
N LEU A 30 -15.88 -11.51 17.28
CA LEU A 30 -15.67 -11.04 15.92
C LEU A 30 -16.99 -10.99 15.16
N ILE A 31 -17.37 -9.78 14.73
CA ILE A 31 -18.54 -9.54 13.89
C ILE A 31 -18.06 -9.08 12.51
N ILE A 32 -18.61 -9.65 11.46
CA ILE A 32 -18.32 -9.25 10.08
C ILE A 32 -19.58 -8.59 9.49
N LYS A 33 -19.45 -7.32 9.06
CA LYS A 33 -20.50 -6.59 8.35
C LYS A 33 -20.09 -6.44 6.88
N TYR A 34 -20.69 -7.23 6.02
CA TYR A 34 -20.54 -7.13 4.57
C TYR A 34 -21.38 -6.00 3.99
N SER A 35 -21.13 -5.64 2.74
CA SER A 35 -21.86 -4.59 2.01
C SER A 35 -22.01 -3.29 2.80
N THR A 36 -21.04 -2.99 3.65
CA THR A 36 -21.09 -1.87 4.60
C THR A 36 -19.86 -0.99 4.44
N ILE A 37 -20.06 0.31 4.51
CA ILE A 37 -18.99 1.32 4.50
C ILE A 37 -19.08 2.21 5.73
N ALA A 38 -17.92 2.70 6.20
CA ALA A 38 -17.86 3.77 7.17
C ALA A 38 -17.94 5.11 6.43
N THR A 39 -18.85 6.00 6.85
CA THR A 39 -19.06 7.31 6.24
C THR A 39 -18.55 8.46 7.09
N ALA A 40 -18.49 8.27 8.42
CA ALA A 40 -17.92 9.25 9.35
C ALA A 40 -17.45 8.56 10.63
N ILE A 41 -16.44 9.11 11.26
CA ILE A 41 -16.02 8.77 12.63
C ILE A 41 -16.53 9.87 13.53
N GLN A 42 -17.18 9.51 14.63
CA GLN A 42 -17.84 10.42 15.55
C GLN A 42 -17.15 10.41 16.91
N GLY A 43 -17.13 11.56 17.55
CA GLY A 43 -16.56 11.78 18.88
C GLY A 43 -16.07 13.22 19.01
N GLN A 44 -15.74 13.63 20.24
CA GLN A 44 -15.13 14.92 20.53
C GLN A 44 -13.66 14.72 20.88
N ASP A 45 -13.35 14.33 22.13
CA ASP A 45 -11.97 14.11 22.57
C ASP A 45 -11.45 12.69 22.24
N LYS A 46 -12.35 11.76 21.98
CA LYS A 46 -12.04 10.37 21.61
C LYS A 46 -13.11 9.83 20.65
N VAL A 47 -12.78 8.73 19.98
CA VAL A 47 -13.77 7.98 19.16
C VAL A 47 -14.88 7.47 20.06
N GLN A 48 -16.12 7.67 19.65
CA GLN A 48 -17.33 7.21 20.36
C GLN A 48 -18.21 6.32 19.49
N ALA A 49 -18.21 6.57 18.18
CA ALA A 49 -18.97 5.77 17.23
C ALA A 49 -18.39 5.92 15.81
N VAL A 50 -18.80 5.03 14.93
CA VAL A 50 -18.61 5.16 13.49
C VAL A 50 -19.99 5.11 12.81
N LYS A 51 -20.22 6.07 11.90
CA LYS A 51 -21.44 6.05 11.08
C LYS A 51 -21.24 5.04 9.95
N LEU A 52 -22.04 4.02 9.94
CA LEU A 52 -22.05 2.96 8.94
C LEU A 52 -23.22 3.16 7.97
N LYS A 53 -22.99 2.75 6.72
CA LYS A 53 -24.00 2.73 5.67
C LYS A 53 -23.97 1.38 4.96
N ASP A 54 -25.08 0.68 4.90
CA ASP A 54 -25.26 -0.48 4.04
C ASP A 54 -25.36 -0.02 2.58
N VAL A 55 -24.50 -0.54 1.70
CA VAL A 55 -24.43 -0.08 0.30
C VAL A 55 -25.52 -0.67 -0.59
N LYS A 56 -26.26 -1.70 -0.12
CA LYS A 56 -27.36 -2.32 -0.86
C LYS A 56 -28.70 -1.68 -0.54
N THR A 57 -28.89 -1.27 0.71
CA THR A 57 -30.19 -0.77 1.23
C THR A 57 -30.18 0.73 1.53
N ASP A 58 -29.00 1.39 1.48
CA ASP A 58 -28.77 2.77 1.91
C ASP A 58 -29.08 3.04 3.40
N LYS A 59 -29.39 2.01 4.18
CA LYS A 59 -29.63 2.13 5.61
C LYS A 59 -28.39 2.61 6.33
N GLN A 60 -28.57 3.56 7.23
CA GLN A 60 -27.48 4.09 8.08
C GLN A 60 -27.70 3.71 9.53
N GLU A 61 -26.60 3.53 10.26
CA GLU A 61 -26.57 3.32 11.70
C GLU A 61 -25.35 3.99 12.32
N ASP A 62 -25.48 4.45 13.55
CA ASP A 62 -24.35 4.86 14.37
C ASP A 62 -23.90 3.64 15.19
N TYR A 63 -22.67 3.16 14.93
CA TYR A 63 -22.11 1.96 15.54
C TYR A 63 -21.12 2.38 16.63
N PRO A 64 -21.45 2.16 17.92
CA PRO A 64 -20.57 2.52 19.03
C PRO A 64 -19.25 1.76 18.98
N CYS A 65 -18.13 2.47 19.16
CA CYS A 65 -16.79 1.88 19.24
C CYS A 65 -15.80 2.86 19.89
N ASP A 66 -14.71 2.33 20.43
CA ASP A 66 -13.68 3.10 21.11
C ASP A 66 -12.49 3.41 20.18
N GLY A 67 -12.42 2.80 19.01
CA GLY A 67 -11.36 2.99 18.04
C GLY A 67 -11.73 2.47 16.66
N VAL A 68 -11.07 3.00 15.62
CA VAL A 68 -11.26 2.61 14.22
C VAL A 68 -9.90 2.41 13.57
N PHE A 69 -9.70 1.23 12.99
CA PHE A 69 -8.54 0.92 12.13
C PHE A 69 -8.98 0.95 10.67
N ILE A 70 -8.26 1.71 9.85
CA ILE A 70 -8.59 1.93 8.43
C ILE A 70 -7.60 1.15 7.56
N PHE A 71 -8.05 0.02 6.99
CA PHE A 71 -7.28 -0.85 6.10
C PHE A 71 -7.94 -0.97 4.73
N VAL A 72 -8.11 0.16 4.06
CA VAL A 72 -8.83 0.25 2.77
C VAL A 72 -7.92 0.23 1.53
N GLY A 73 -6.63 0.02 1.75
CA GLY A 73 -5.58 0.07 0.74
C GLY A 73 -4.71 1.32 0.89
N MET A 74 -3.76 1.47 -0.01
CA MET A 74 -2.78 2.56 0.00
C MET A 74 -2.81 3.34 -1.30
N GLU A 75 -2.67 4.64 -1.20
CA GLU A 75 -2.39 5.54 -2.30
C GLU A 75 -1.05 6.23 -2.03
N PRO A 76 -0.12 6.25 -3.00
CA PRO A 76 1.16 6.91 -2.80
C PRO A 76 0.99 8.43 -2.74
N ASN A 77 1.64 9.08 -1.78
CA ASN A 77 1.62 10.54 -1.68
C ASN A 77 2.65 11.16 -2.65
N SER A 78 2.45 10.96 -3.94
CA SER A 78 3.37 11.32 -5.04
C SER A 78 2.80 12.36 -5.99
N ALA A 79 1.59 12.87 -5.73
CA ALA A 79 0.91 13.81 -6.63
C ALA A 79 1.73 15.09 -6.92
N PHE A 80 2.56 15.54 -5.98
CA PHE A 80 3.45 16.70 -6.12
C PHE A 80 4.57 16.48 -7.15
N LEU A 81 4.85 15.23 -7.53
CA LEU A 81 5.87 14.86 -8.53
C LEU A 81 5.29 14.74 -9.95
N LYS A 82 3.98 14.99 -10.11
CA LYS A 82 3.33 14.90 -11.42
C LYS A 82 3.96 15.88 -12.42
N GLY A 83 4.40 15.33 -13.55
CA GLY A 83 5.09 16.09 -14.59
C GLY A 83 6.61 16.21 -14.39
N PHE A 84 7.13 15.76 -13.25
CA PHE A 84 8.57 15.70 -13.00
C PHE A 84 9.13 14.29 -13.17
N VAL A 85 8.45 13.27 -12.64
CA VAL A 85 8.76 11.85 -12.87
C VAL A 85 7.54 11.15 -13.47
N GLU A 86 7.75 9.99 -14.09
CA GLU A 86 6.63 9.18 -14.57
C GLU A 86 5.91 8.50 -13.41
N LEU A 87 4.58 8.64 -13.41
CA LEU A 87 3.68 7.97 -12.48
C LEU A 87 2.82 6.95 -13.20
N THR A 88 2.39 5.92 -12.49
CA THR A 88 1.31 5.03 -12.95
C THR A 88 -0.05 5.74 -12.81
N ASP A 89 -1.12 5.18 -13.39
CA ASP A 89 -2.49 5.68 -13.23
C ASP A 89 -2.95 5.74 -11.75
N ARG A 90 -2.33 4.92 -10.90
CA ARG A 90 -2.57 4.89 -9.45
C ARG A 90 -1.63 5.79 -8.65
N GLY A 91 -0.78 6.57 -9.32
CA GLY A 91 0.16 7.49 -8.68
C GLY A 91 1.49 6.87 -8.24
N PHE A 92 1.74 5.58 -8.40
CA PHE A 92 3.05 5.00 -8.05
C PHE A 92 4.14 5.51 -8.99
N ILE A 93 5.31 5.83 -8.43
CA ILE A 93 6.46 6.30 -9.20
C ILE A 93 7.05 5.13 -9.99
N LYS A 94 7.16 5.31 -11.32
CA LYS A 94 7.80 4.32 -12.19
C LYS A 94 9.31 4.33 -12.00
N CYS A 95 9.91 3.15 -11.92
CA CYS A 95 11.35 2.96 -11.84
C CYS A 95 11.74 1.62 -12.44
N ASP A 96 13.03 1.43 -12.73
CA ASP A 96 13.56 0.09 -12.81
C ASP A 96 13.62 -0.52 -11.40
N CYS A 97 13.12 -1.73 -11.25
CA CYS A 97 13.04 -2.37 -9.93
C CYS A 97 14.38 -2.93 -9.43
N ALA A 98 15.43 -2.95 -10.26
CA ALA A 98 16.74 -3.46 -9.89
C ALA A 98 17.60 -2.40 -9.19
N TYR A 99 17.61 -1.19 -9.73
CA TYR A 99 18.45 -0.09 -9.25
C TYR A 99 17.67 1.12 -8.77
N LEU A 100 16.32 1.04 -8.81
CA LEU A 100 15.40 2.06 -8.31
C LEU A 100 15.54 3.43 -9.01
N ARG A 101 16.06 3.43 -10.27
CA ARG A 101 16.19 4.64 -11.08
C ARG A 101 14.83 5.03 -11.64
N THR A 102 14.48 6.30 -11.54
CA THR A 102 13.31 6.86 -12.24
C THR A 102 13.64 7.16 -13.69
N THR A 103 12.73 7.77 -14.43
CA THR A 103 12.98 8.28 -15.79
C THR A 103 13.80 9.56 -15.80
N VAL A 104 14.07 10.15 -14.64
CA VAL A 104 14.85 11.40 -14.50
C VAL A 104 16.24 11.08 -13.95
N PRO A 105 17.33 11.36 -14.70
CA PRO A 105 18.69 11.11 -14.25
C PRO A 105 19.00 11.73 -12.88
N GLY A 106 19.60 10.93 -11.99
CA GLY A 106 19.92 11.35 -10.63
C GLY A 106 18.76 11.28 -9.64
N VAL A 107 17.55 10.91 -10.07
CA VAL A 107 16.37 10.76 -9.20
C VAL A 107 16.04 9.29 -8.99
N PHE A 108 16.19 8.85 -7.77
CA PHE A 108 15.86 7.48 -7.32
C PHE A 108 14.58 7.48 -6.50
N VAL A 109 13.93 6.32 -6.44
CA VAL A 109 12.73 6.12 -5.62
C VAL A 109 12.87 4.88 -4.76
N ALA A 110 12.45 4.96 -3.50
CA ALA A 110 12.51 3.86 -2.53
C ALA A 110 11.23 3.76 -1.73
N GLY A 111 10.88 2.54 -1.32
CA GLY A 111 9.74 2.27 -0.45
C GLY A 111 8.39 2.21 -1.17
N ASP A 112 7.33 2.36 -0.40
CA ASP A 112 5.96 2.05 -0.79
C ASP A 112 5.38 2.94 -1.91
N CYS A 113 6.01 4.07 -2.20
CA CYS A 113 5.57 4.97 -3.26
C CYS A 113 5.99 4.55 -4.68
N ARG A 114 6.86 3.54 -4.83
CA ARG A 114 7.30 3.04 -6.13
C ARG A 114 6.45 1.91 -6.68
N ILE A 115 6.45 1.73 -7.98
CA ILE A 115 5.85 0.56 -8.62
C ILE A 115 6.51 -0.74 -8.12
N GLY A 116 5.70 -1.78 -7.92
CA GLY A 116 6.19 -3.11 -7.51
C GLY A 116 6.68 -3.20 -6.06
N ALA A 117 6.44 -2.19 -5.22
CA ALA A 117 6.76 -2.25 -3.79
C ALA A 117 5.93 -3.32 -3.08
N ALA A 118 6.58 -4.07 -2.18
CA ALA A 118 5.89 -5.08 -1.36
C ALA A 118 5.11 -4.48 -0.19
N MET A 119 5.24 -3.17 0.05
CA MET A 119 4.55 -2.43 1.12
C MET A 119 4.81 -3.01 2.51
N GLN A 120 6.06 -3.37 2.76
CA GLN A 120 6.55 -3.86 4.05
C GLN A 120 7.72 -2.99 4.53
N LEU A 121 7.81 -2.74 5.84
CA LEU A 121 8.86 -1.93 6.43
C LEU A 121 10.26 -2.41 6.03
N ALA A 122 10.49 -3.71 6.10
CA ALA A 122 11.79 -4.30 5.76
C ALA A 122 12.17 -4.06 4.28
N THR A 123 11.23 -4.15 3.35
CA THR A 123 11.49 -3.88 1.93
C THR A 123 11.72 -2.40 1.66
N ALA A 124 11.01 -1.51 2.35
CA ALA A 124 11.24 -0.07 2.24
C ALA A 124 12.63 0.34 2.73
N ILE A 125 13.11 -0.28 3.83
CA ILE A 125 14.49 -0.10 4.32
C ILE A 125 15.49 -0.62 3.29
N GLY A 126 15.27 -1.82 2.74
CA GLY A 126 16.12 -2.41 1.70
C GLY A 126 16.22 -1.54 0.46
N ASP A 127 15.11 -1.01 -0.01
CA ASP A 127 15.07 -0.06 -1.12
C ASP A 127 15.93 1.19 -0.82
N GLY A 128 15.84 1.73 0.40
CA GLY A 128 16.64 2.88 0.81
C GLY A 128 18.14 2.61 0.73
N VAL A 129 18.58 1.41 1.13
CA VAL A 129 19.98 0.96 1.02
C VAL A 129 20.38 0.87 -0.46
N VAL A 130 19.58 0.22 -1.29
CA VAL A 130 19.85 0.10 -2.74
C VAL A 130 19.94 1.47 -3.38
N ALA A 131 18.97 2.35 -3.15
CA ALA A 131 18.96 3.70 -3.71
C ALA A 131 20.20 4.50 -3.29
N ALA A 132 20.64 4.40 -2.04
CA ALA A 132 21.87 5.08 -1.56
C ALA A 132 23.14 4.54 -2.24
N MET A 133 23.22 3.21 -2.43
CA MET A 133 24.35 2.61 -3.16
C MET A 133 24.37 3.04 -4.63
N MET A 134 23.24 3.06 -5.29
CA MET A 134 23.11 3.46 -6.68
C MET A 134 23.36 4.96 -6.88
N LEU A 135 22.94 5.80 -5.93
CA LEU A 135 23.27 7.22 -5.92
C LEU A 135 24.81 7.44 -5.84
N LYS A 136 25.50 6.66 -5.02
CA LYS A 136 26.98 6.68 -4.96
C LYS A 136 27.59 6.28 -6.30
N GLN A 137 27.03 5.29 -7.00
CA GLN A 137 27.49 4.90 -8.34
C GLN A 137 27.26 6.03 -9.36
N TYR A 138 26.10 6.67 -9.34
CA TYR A 138 25.80 7.81 -10.19
C TYR A 138 26.75 8.99 -9.99
N PHE A 139 27.18 9.28 -8.76
CA PHE A 139 28.19 10.32 -8.50
C PHE A 139 29.58 9.98 -9.01
N ARG A 140 29.93 8.69 -9.15
CA ARG A 140 31.21 8.25 -9.71
C ARG A 140 31.21 8.33 -11.22
N ASP A 141 30.13 7.92 -11.85
CA ASP A 141 29.94 7.92 -13.30
C ASP A 141 28.47 8.21 -13.65
N PRO A 142 28.12 9.46 -13.96
CA PRO A 142 26.77 9.81 -14.38
C PRO A 142 26.30 9.11 -15.66
N ASN A 143 27.23 8.66 -16.54
CA ASN A 143 26.85 7.95 -17.76
C ASN A 143 26.26 6.57 -17.49
N TRP A 144 26.60 5.98 -16.34
CA TRP A 144 26.01 4.75 -15.83
C TRP A 144 24.46 4.77 -15.87
N TRP A 145 23.84 5.94 -15.80
CA TRP A 145 22.39 6.07 -15.86
C TRP A 145 21.78 5.50 -17.15
N ASN A 146 22.51 5.57 -18.25
CA ASN A 146 22.06 5.15 -19.57
C ASN A 146 22.32 3.66 -19.86
N GLU A 147 23.04 2.98 -18.99
CA GLU A 147 23.30 1.55 -19.15
C GLU A 147 22.05 0.74 -18.87
N SER A 148 21.80 -0.31 -19.66
CA SER A 148 20.70 -1.23 -19.37
C SER A 148 21.02 -2.12 -18.16
N VAL A 149 19.99 -2.60 -17.46
CA VAL A 149 20.18 -3.55 -16.35
C VAL A 149 20.89 -4.83 -16.83
N SER A 150 20.61 -5.27 -18.05
CA SER A 150 21.25 -6.45 -18.67
C SER A 150 22.74 -6.23 -18.92
N ASP A 151 23.16 -5.03 -19.32
CA ASP A 151 24.57 -4.72 -19.60
C ASP A 151 25.40 -4.67 -18.32
N MET A 152 24.80 -4.23 -17.22
CA MET A 152 25.46 -4.17 -15.92
C MET A 152 25.64 -5.54 -15.28
N LEU A 153 24.78 -6.50 -15.58
CA LEU A 153 24.88 -7.85 -15.02
C LEU A 153 25.96 -8.69 -15.69
N GLY A 154 26.57 -8.25 -16.81
CA GLY A 154 27.67 -8.92 -17.51
C GLY A 154 27.52 -10.45 -17.66
N PRO A 155 28.26 -11.14 -18.52
CA PRO A 155 28.13 -12.60 -18.67
C PRO A 155 28.60 -13.41 -17.45
N GLY A 156 28.87 -12.78 -16.32
CA GLY A 156 29.39 -13.41 -15.11
C GLY A 156 28.76 -12.96 -13.81
N GLY A 157 27.57 -12.34 -13.81
CA GLY A 157 26.86 -11.89 -12.59
C GLY A 157 27.69 -11.89 -11.29
N TRP A 158 27.51 -11.07 -10.37
CA TRP A 158 28.21 -10.92 -9.07
C TRP A 158 29.24 -11.98 -8.71
#